data_012b56e980a66341c8c04292d0169077
#
_entry.id   012b56e980a66341c8c04292d0169077
#
_cell.length_a   1.000
_cell.length_b   1.000
_cell.length_c   1.000
_cell.angle_alpha   90.00
_cell.angle_beta   90.00
_cell.angle_gamma   90.00
#
_symmetry.space_group_name_H-M   'P 1'
#
loop_
_entity.id
_entity.type
_entity.pdbx_description
1 polymer ?
#
loop_
_entity_poly.entity_id
_entity_poly.type
_entity_poly.pdbx_seq_one_letter_code
_entity_poly.pdbx_strand_id
1 'polypeptide(L)'
;MKQMIKLSVTLALYTVIACLALAAVNMLTAPRILAAKEAKTKQALQAIFPDADSFTPITDGIPKSVNKVAFGDAFLALSGKKTVGIIITISGHTYDQATILTGIDMEGKLRMIQFLTLTDSPGIGTKAKDEPFIGQFRNKPIADGFVLGGDVQAIAGATITSTAVTRMVKIAVDAASSYMSSHGLGSSGSGN
;
A
#
# COMPACT_ATOMS: atom_id res chain seq x y z
N MET A 1 -29.68 19.22 44.98
CA MET A 1 -29.23 20.03 43.86
C MET A 1 -27.76 20.43 43.97
N LYS A 2 -27.28 21.08 45.02
CA LYS A 2 -25.87 21.52 45.14
C LYS A 2 -24.81 20.39 44.98
N GLN A 3 -25.08 19.21 45.53
CA GLN A 3 -24.15 18.06 45.39
C GLN A 3 -24.08 17.52 43.96
N MET A 4 -25.20 17.46 43.23
CA MET A 4 -25.22 17.03 41.83
C MET A 4 -24.45 18.00 40.93
N ILE A 5 -24.62 19.30 41.13
CA ILE A 5 -23.88 20.33 40.41
C ILE A 5 -22.35 20.19 40.67
N LYS A 6 -21.99 20.00 41.95
CA LYS A 6 -20.56 19.79 42.32
C LYS A 6 -19.96 18.57 41.62
N LEU A 7 -20.67 17.43 41.61
CA LEU A 7 -20.25 16.22 40.92
C LEU A 7 -20.09 16.44 39.41
N SER A 8 -21.08 17.07 38.78
CA SER A 8 -21.04 17.38 37.33
C SER A 8 -19.86 18.29 36.96
N VAL A 9 -19.63 19.35 37.76
CA VAL A 9 -18.49 20.26 37.53
C VAL A 9 -17.15 19.54 37.72
N THR A 10 -17.05 18.69 38.75
CA THR A 10 -15.80 17.90 38.98
C THR A 10 -15.53 16.95 37.82
N LEU A 11 -16.58 16.24 37.35
CA LEU A 11 -16.46 15.34 36.20
C LEU A 11 -16.04 16.10 34.91
N ALA A 12 -16.70 17.24 34.66
CA ALA A 12 -16.37 18.11 33.53
C ALA A 12 -14.91 18.59 33.59
N LEU A 13 -14.42 18.94 34.78
CA LEU A 13 -13.03 19.36 34.97
C LEU A 13 -12.04 18.22 34.62
N TYR A 14 -12.29 17.00 35.10
CA TYR A 14 -11.44 15.85 34.78
C TYR A 14 -11.45 15.51 33.28
N THR A 15 -12.61 15.58 32.60
CA THR A 15 -12.68 15.34 31.16
C THR A 15 -11.92 16.40 30.38
N VAL A 16 -12.01 17.66 30.74
CA VAL A 16 -11.23 18.74 30.11
C VAL A 16 -9.72 18.51 30.27
N ILE A 17 -9.27 18.18 31.48
CA ILE A 17 -7.86 17.89 31.73
C ILE A 17 -7.37 16.71 30.90
N ALA A 18 -8.16 15.62 30.85
CA ALA A 18 -7.83 14.44 30.03
C ALA A 18 -7.77 14.78 28.53
N CYS A 19 -8.72 15.55 28.00
CA CYS A 19 -8.72 15.99 26.61
C CYS A 19 -7.50 16.87 26.28
N LEU A 20 -7.12 17.79 27.17
CA LEU A 20 -5.94 18.63 27.00
C LEU A 20 -4.65 17.80 27.01
N ALA A 21 -4.55 16.82 27.91
CA ALA A 21 -3.41 15.91 27.96
C ALA A 21 -3.29 15.08 26.66
N LEU A 22 -4.38 14.52 26.17
CA LEU A 22 -4.42 13.79 24.90
C LEU A 22 -4.06 14.68 23.72
N ALA A 23 -4.59 15.89 23.67
CA ALA A 23 -4.25 16.86 22.63
C ALA A 23 -2.76 17.22 22.61
N ALA A 24 -2.19 17.46 23.79
CA ALA A 24 -0.75 17.75 23.93
C ALA A 24 0.12 16.57 23.44
N VAL A 25 -0.21 15.34 23.85
CA VAL A 25 0.49 14.13 23.36
C VAL A 25 0.36 14.01 21.85
N ASN A 26 -0.83 14.20 21.30
CA ASN A 26 -1.03 14.12 19.85
C ASN A 26 -0.23 15.18 19.08
N MET A 27 -0.17 16.42 19.57
CA MET A 27 0.64 17.48 18.95
C MET A 27 2.14 17.14 18.92
N LEU A 28 2.65 16.49 19.94
CA LEU A 28 4.05 16.08 20.02
C LEU A 28 4.36 14.84 19.18
N THR A 29 3.40 13.92 19.04
CA THR A 29 3.60 12.63 18.36
C THR A 29 3.26 12.67 16.88
N ALA A 30 2.26 13.46 16.46
CA ALA A 30 1.81 13.52 15.08
C ALA A 30 2.94 13.81 14.06
N PRO A 31 3.83 14.80 14.27
CA PRO A 31 4.92 15.06 13.31
C PRO A 31 5.92 13.89 13.23
N ARG A 32 6.18 13.21 14.35
CA ARG A 32 7.08 12.04 14.37
C ARG A 32 6.46 10.83 13.64
N ILE A 33 5.15 10.62 13.81
CA ILE A 33 4.42 9.57 13.11
C ILE A 33 4.43 9.83 11.60
N LEU A 34 4.21 11.07 11.18
CA LEU A 34 4.23 11.45 9.77
C LEU A 34 5.62 11.21 9.16
N ALA A 35 6.68 11.73 9.80
CA ALA A 35 8.05 11.52 9.35
C ALA A 35 8.42 10.02 9.27
N ALA A 36 7.99 9.21 10.24
CA ALA A 36 8.22 7.77 10.21
C ALA A 36 7.48 7.07 9.05
N LYS A 37 6.26 7.50 8.73
CA LYS A 37 5.51 7.00 7.58
C LYS A 37 6.19 7.35 6.26
N GLU A 38 6.60 8.60 6.09
CA GLU A 38 7.32 9.07 4.90
C GLU A 38 8.65 8.32 4.72
N ALA A 39 9.43 8.17 5.79
CA ALA A 39 10.68 7.41 5.76
C ALA A 39 10.45 5.95 5.37
N LYS A 40 9.41 5.30 5.91
CA LYS A 40 9.03 3.93 5.56
C LYS A 40 8.60 3.81 4.11
N THR A 41 7.81 4.74 3.61
CA THR A 41 7.40 4.78 2.20
C THR A 41 8.61 4.96 1.29
N LYS A 42 9.48 5.93 1.59
CA LYS A 42 10.71 6.16 0.82
C LYS A 42 11.62 4.92 0.78
N GLN A 43 11.77 4.25 1.91
CA GLN A 43 12.55 3.01 2.03
C GLN A 43 11.94 1.89 1.18
N ALA A 44 10.62 1.76 1.19
CA ALA A 44 9.90 0.78 0.39
C ALA A 44 9.98 1.07 -1.12
N LEU A 45 9.88 2.34 -1.53
CA LEU A 45 10.06 2.76 -2.92
C LEU A 45 11.47 2.40 -3.43
N GLN A 46 12.51 2.70 -2.62
CA GLN A 46 13.88 2.38 -2.95
C GLN A 46 14.16 0.86 -2.98
N ALA A 47 13.47 0.08 -2.13
CA ALA A 47 13.59 -1.38 -2.15
C ALA A 47 12.99 -1.98 -3.43
N ILE A 48 11.90 -1.39 -3.95
CA ILE A 48 11.25 -1.84 -5.19
C ILE A 48 12.10 -1.48 -6.42
N PHE A 49 12.60 -0.26 -6.46
CA PHE A 49 13.45 0.25 -7.55
C PHE A 49 14.77 0.80 -7.00
N PRO A 50 15.75 -0.05 -6.68
CA PRO A 50 17.05 0.40 -6.19
C PRO A 50 17.84 1.19 -7.26
N ASP A 51 17.51 0.98 -8.53
CA ASP A 51 18.13 1.66 -9.67
C ASP A 51 17.52 3.04 -9.96
N ALA A 52 16.48 3.46 -9.21
CA ALA A 52 15.85 4.76 -9.38
C ALA A 52 16.54 5.82 -8.52
N ASP A 53 16.84 6.96 -9.14
CA ASP A 53 17.43 8.13 -8.47
C ASP A 53 16.35 9.01 -7.83
N SER A 54 15.14 8.99 -8.39
CA SER A 54 14.03 9.82 -7.93
C SER A 54 12.66 9.18 -8.17
N PHE A 55 11.68 9.62 -7.38
CA PHE A 55 10.28 9.18 -7.47
C PHE A 55 9.40 10.41 -7.63
N THR A 56 8.73 10.51 -8.79
CA THR A 56 7.82 11.61 -9.10
C THR A 56 6.38 11.18 -8.82
N PRO A 57 5.62 11.92 -7.99
CA PRO A 57 4.23 11.56 -7.72
C PRO A 57 3.37 11.72 -8.98
N ILE A 58 2.44 10.77 -9.15
CA ILE A 58 1.40 10.80 -10.17
C ILE A 58 0.15 11.39 -9.52
N THR A 59 -0.34 12.50 -10.05
CA THR A 59 -1.54 13.20 -9.54
C THR A 59 -2.82 12.77 -10.24
N ASP A 60 -2.73 12.36 -11.51
CA ASP A 60 -3.87 12.07 -12.35
C ASP A 60 -3.72 10.74 -13.10
N GLY A 61 -4.83 10.16 -13.57
CA GLY A 61 -4.83 8.94 -14.38
C GLY A 61 -4.90 7.63 -13.58
N ILE A 62 -4.83 7.69 -12.24
CA ILE A 62 -5.06 6.53 -11.37
C ILE A 62 -6.46 6.64 -10.74
N PRO A 63 -7.30 5.59 -10.80
CA PRO A 63 -8.61 5.61 -10.18
C PRO A 63 -8.51 5.74 -8.65
N LYS A 64 -9.49 6.40 -8.01
CA LYS A 64 -9.51 6.51 -6.54
C LYS A 64 -9.83 5.19 -5.84
N SER A 65 -10.66 4.36 -6.46
CA SER A 65 -10.99 3.03 -5.95
C SER A 65 -11.56 2.13 -7.05
N VAL A 66 -11.30 0.84 -6.95
CA VAL A 66 -11.87 -0.22 -7.82
C VAL A 66 -12.19 -1.42 -6.94
N ASN A 67 -13.43 -1.94 -7.02
CA ASN A 67 -13.84 -3.16 -6.29
C ASN A 67 -13.51 -3.15 -4.79
N LYS A 68 -13.77 -2.04 -4.09
CA LYS A 68 -13.46 -1.82 -2.65
C LYS A 68 -11.96 -1.82 -2.33
N VAL A 69 -11.09 -1.74 -3.32
CA VAL A 69 -9.65 -1.46 -3.15
C VAL A 69 -9.44 0.03 -3.40
N ALA A 70 -8.90 0.73 -2.43
CA ALA A 70 -8.58 2.14 -2.54
C ALA A 70 -7.16 2.30 -3.10
N PHE A 71 -6.99 3.25 -4.00
CA PHE A 71 -5.68 3.67 -4.49
C PHE A 71 -5.19 4.85 -3.64
N GLY A 72 -3.95 4.75 -3.20
CA GLY A 72 -3.23 5.84 -2.53
C GLY A 72 -2.28 6.53 -3.49
N ASP A 73 -1.13 6.96 -2.96
CA ASP A 73 -0.10 7.63 -3.75
C ASP A 73 0.47 6.69 -4.82
N ALA A 74 0.72 7.24 -5.98
CA ALA A 74 1.40 6.55 -7.06
C ALA A 74 2.62 7.37 -7.51
N PHE A 75 3.67 6.68 -7.98
CA PHE A 75 4.94 7.29 -8.32
C PHE A 75 5.50 6.71 -9.61
N LEU A 76 6.11 7.57 -10.42
CA LEU A 76 7.04 7.14 -11.46
C LEU A 76 8.44 7.03 -10.86
N ALA A 77 9.06 5.88 -11.02
CA ALA A 77 10.47 5.67 -10.69
C ALA A 77 11.33 6.11 -11.87
N LEU A 78 12.27 7.01 -11.62
CA LEU A 78 13.14 7.61 -12.64
C LEU A 78 14.60 7.28 -12.34
N SER A 79 15.34 6.91 -13.38
CA SER A 79 16.80 6.84 -13.38
C SER A 79 17.32 7.89 -14.36
N GLY A 80 17.86 8.99 -13.84
CA GLY A 80 18.15 10.20 -14.60
C GLY A 80 16.89 10.80 -15.21
N LYS A 81 16.79 10.75 -16.55
CA LYS A 81 15.61 11.22 -17.31
C LYS A 81 14.70 10.09 -17.80
N LYS A 82 15.10 8.82 -17.56
CA LYS A 82 14.36 7.67 -18.05
C LYS A 82 13.42 7.14 -16.96
N THR A 83 12.15 6.94 -17.30
CA THR A 83 11.23 6.20 -16.44
C THR A 83 11.59 4.72 -16.45
N VAL A 84 11.83 4.12 -15.29
CA VAL A 84 12.19 2.72 -15.13
C VAL A 84 11.05 1.87 -14.59
N GLY A 85 10.02 2.52 -14.03
CA GLY A 85 8.83 1.82 -13.56
C GLY A 85 7.79 2.74 -12.98
N ILE A 86 6.67 2.13 -12.60
CA ILE A 86 5.55 2.75 -11.89
C ILE A 86 5.34 2.01 -10.58
N ILE A 87 5.08 2.76 -9.51
CA ILE A 87 4.72 2.21 -8.21
C ILE A 87 3.35 2.72 -7.83
N ILE A 88 2.45 1.83 -7.47
CA ILE A 88 1.09 2.18 -7.04
C ILE A 88 0.88 1.67 -5.63
N THR A 89 0.39 2.56 -4.76
CA THR A 89 -0.06 2.20 -3.41
C THR A 89 -1.52 1.79 -3.49
N ILE A 90 -1.84 0.63 -2.93
CA ILE A 90 -3.21 0.13 -2.81
C ILE A 90 -3.52 -0.24 -1.37
N SER A 91 -4.74 -0.01 -0.97
CA SER A 91 -5.25 -0.39 0.36
C SER A 91 -6.57 -1.12 0.22
N GLY A 92 -6.76 -2.16 0.99
CA GLY A 92 -7.97 -2.94 0.93
C GLY A 92 -8.14 -3.86 2.13
N HIS A 93 -9.34 -4.43 2.20
CA HIS A 93 -9.70 -5.39 3.24
C HIS A 93 -9.10 -6.75 2.89
N THR A 94 -8.31 -7.29 3.80
CA THR A 94 -7.78 -8.64 3.83
C THR A 94 -8.61 -9.47 4.83
N TYR A 95 -8.01 -10.13 5.81
CA TYR A 95 -8.76 -10.55 7.00
C TYR A 95 -9.13 -9.30 7.84
N ASP A 96 -8.18 -8.38 8.04
CA ASP A 96 -8.40 -7.05 8.60
C ASP A 96 -8.09 -5.99 7.53
N GLN A 97 -6.88 -5.49 7.43
CA GLN A 97 -6.50 -4.47 6.45
C GLN A 97 -5.04 -4.59 6.00
N ALA A 98 -4.82 -4.32 4.71
CA ALA A 98 -3.48 -4.22 4.14
C ALA A 98 -3.32 -2.95 3.31
N THR A 99 -2.10 -2.40 3.33
CA THR A 99 -1.62 -1.39 2.39
C THR A 99 -0.34 -1.91 1.74
N ILE A 100 -0.35 -1.97 0.41
CA ILE A 100 0.69 -2.60 -0.40
C ILE A 100 1.19 -1.59 -1.42
N LEU A 101 2.50 -1.50 -1.59
CA LEU A 101 3.15 -0.90 -2.75
C LEU A 101 3.37 -1.99 -3.80
N THR A 102 2.98 -1.70 -5.02
CA THR A 102 3.11 -2.61 -6.17
C THR A 102 3.96 -1.92 -7.22
N GLY A 103 5.15 -2.44 -7.48
CA GLY A 103 6.09 -1.87 -8.44
C GLY A 103 6.13 -2.65 -9.75
N ILE A 104 5.90 -1.98 -10.86
CA ILE A 104 5.85 -2.54 -12.21
C ILE A 104 6.89 -1.84 -13.06
N ASP A 105 7.74 -2.61 -13.74
CA ASP A 105 8.75 -2.07 -14.65
C ASP A 105 8.20 -1.72 -16.04
N MET A 106 9.01 -1.04 -16.83
CA MET A 106 8.64 -0.66 -18.18
C MET A 106 8.66 -1.84 -19.18
N GLU A 107 9.12 -3.03 -18.75
CA GLU A 107 9.10 -4.26 -19.53
C GLU A 107 7.78 -5.04 -19.36
N GLY A 108 6.89 -4.55 -18.51
CA GLY A 108 5.61 -5.21 -18.21
C GLY A 108 5.76 -6.37 -17.24
N LYS A 109 6.63 -6.24 -16.25
CA LYS A 109 6.77 -7.21 -15.15
C LYS A 109 6.48 -6.55 -13.82
N LEU A 110 5.77 -7.26 -12.97
CA LEU A 110 5.62 -6.92 -11.57
C LEU A 110 6.95 -7.18 -10.87
N ARG A 111 7.73 -6.14 -10.59
CA ARG A 111 9.07 -6.24 -10.01
C ARG A 111 9.02 -6.84 -8.62
N MET A 112 8.18 -6.30 -7.76
CA MET A 112 7.83 -6.85 -6.45
C MET A 112 6.66 -6.11 -5.81
N ILE A 113 6.16 -6.69 -4.73
CA ILE A 113 5.22 -6.04 -3.83
C ILE A 113 5.88 -5.80 -2.46
N GLN A 114 5.48 -4.71 -1.79
CA GLN A 114 5.97 -4.37 -0.46
C GLN A 114 4.82 -3.95 0.45
N PHE A 115 4.67 -4.59 1.60
CA PHE A 115 3.67 -4.20 2.57
C PHE A 115 4.11 -2.97 3.37
N LEU A 116 3.35 -1.88 3.30
CA LEU A 116 3.48 -0.75 4.22
C LEU A 116 2.79 -1.08 5.54
N THR A 117 1.60 -1.67 5.46
CA THR A 117 0.80 -2.09 6.61
C THR A 117 0.13 -3.43 6.32
N LEU A 118 0.06 -4.28 7.32
CA LEU A 118 -0.75 -5.51 7.34
C LEU A 118 -1.12 -5.78 8.79
N THR A 119 -2.41 -5.67 9.10
CA THR A 119 -2.97 -5.79 10.46
C THR A 119 -3.67 -7.11 10.71
N ASP A 120 -3.57 -8.05 9.76
CA ASP A 120 -4.12 -9.40 9.87
C ASP A 120 -3.56 -10.19 11.07
N SER A 121 -4.22 -11.28 11.41
CA SER A 121 -3.88 -12.13 12.57
C SER A 121 -2.39 -12.50 12.60
N PRO A 122 -1.68 -12.20 13.70
CA PRO A 122 -0.27 -12.54 13.86
C PRO A 122 0.00 -14.03 13.66
N GLY A 123 1.07 -14.36 12.94
CA GLY A 123 1.50 -15.75 12.69
C GLY A 123 0.64 -16.53 11.67
N ILE A 124 -0.46 -15.94 11.19
CA ILE A 124 -1.35 -16.52 10.17
C ILE A 124 -1.38 -15.60 8.96
N GLY A 125 -2.21 -14.57 8.96
CA GLY A 125 -2.32 -13.62 7.86
C GLY A 125 -1.04 -12.78 7.65
N THR A 126 -0.32 -12.49 8.73
CA THR A 126 0.97 -11.77 8.63
C THR A 126 2.05 -12.52 7.87
N LYS A 127 1.93 -13.84 7.66
CA LYS A 127 2.80 -14.63 6.78
C LYS A 127 2.75 -14.18 5.32
N ALA A 128 1.77 -13.37 4.94
CA ALA A 128 1.73 -12.77 3.61
C ALA A 128 2.92 -11.84 3.32
N LYS A 129 3.66 -11.42 4.35
CA LYS A 129 4.93 -10.65 4.20
C LYS A 129 6.14 -11.54 3.96
N ASP A 130 6.02 -12.86 4.15
CA ASP A 130 7.14 -13.78 4.08
C ASP A 130 7.45 -14.17 2.62
N GLU A 131 8.73 -14.42 2.33
CA GLU A 131 9.23 -14.75 1.00
C GLU A 131 8.48 -15.87 0.26
N PRO A 132 8.03 -16.96 0.90
CA PRO A 132 7.27 -18.00 0.20
C PRO A 132 6.00 -17.50 -0.47
N PHE A 133 5.40 -16.40 0.04
CA PHE A 133 4.21 -15.81 -0.56
C PHE A 133 4.54 -14.60 -1.43
N ILE A 134 5.23 -13.59 -0.89
CA ILE A 134 5.55 -12.38 -1.67
C ILE A 134 6.49 -12.67 -2.84
N GLY A 135 7.37 -13.66 -2.70
CA GLY A 135 8.30 -14.06 -3.75
C GLY A 135 7.61 -14.53 -5.03
N GLN A 136 6.38 -15.05 -4.93
CA GLN A 136 5.59 -15.48 -6.10
C GLN A 136 5.19 -14.32 -7.02
N PHE A 137 5.22 -13.09 -6.51
CA PHE A 137 4.91 -11.88 -7.27
C PHE A 137 6.15 -11.24 -7.90
N ARG A 138 7.35 -11.71 -7.54
CA ARG A 138 8.60 -11.12 -8.02
C ARG A 138 8.88 -11.49 -9.49
N ASN A 139 9.11 -10.46 -10.32
CA ASN A 139 9.35 -10.57 -11.76
C ASN A 139 8.23 -11.28 -12.53
N LYS A 140 7.02 -11.27 -11.98
CA LYS A 140 5.86 -11.90 -12.59
C LYS A 140 5.33 -11.03 -13.75
N PRO A 141 5.09 -11.61 -14.95
CA PRO A 141 4.50 -10.86 -16.06
C PRO A 141 3.16 -10.25 -15.69
N ILE A 142 2.92 -8.99 -16.06
CA ILE A 142 1.62 -8.33 -15.80
C ILE A 142 0.47 -8.95 -16.60
N ALA A 143 0.79 -9.68 -17.65
CA ALA A 143 -0.16 -10.43 -18.47
C ALA A 143 -0.70 -11.69 -17.77
N ASP A 144 -0.06 -12.14 -16.67
CA ASP A 144 -0.52 -13.28 -15.90
C ASP A 144 -1.88 -13.01 -15.25
N GLY A 145 -2.60 -14.11 -14.94
CA GLY A 145 -3.95 -14.02 -14.39
C GLY A 145 -4.03 -13.49 -12.96
N PHE A 146 -2.97 -13.67 -12.18
CA PHE A 146 -2.97 -13.43 -10.73
C PHE A 146 -4.15 -14.14 -10.06
N VAL A 147 -4.23 -15.45 -10.27
CA VAL A 147 -5.32 -16.29 -9.79
C VAL A 147 -4.82 -17.18 -8.66
N LEU A 148 -5.44 -17.03 -7.48
CA LEU A 148 -5.13 -17.91 -6.36
C LEU A 148 -5.56 -19.36 -6.66
N GLY A 149 -4.65 -20.31 -6.43
CA GLY A 149 -4.84 -21.72 -6.81
C GLY A 149 -4.49 -22.01 -8.27
N GLY A 150 -4.22 -20.98 -9.08
CA GLY A 150 -3.68 -21.09 -10.42
C GLY A 150 -2.17 -20.76 -10.41
N ASP A 151 -1.87 -19.50 -10.67
CA ASP A 151 -0.49 -18.98 -10.77
C ASP A 151 0.04 -18.35 -9.47
N VAL A 152 -0.79 -18.30 -8.41
CA VAL A 152 -0.40 -17.89 -7.04
C VAL A 152 -0.91 -18.92 -6.04
N GLN A 153 -0.05 -19.42 -5.18
CA GLN A 153 -0.39 -20.38 -4.13
C GLN A 153 -0.82 -19.67 -2.85
N ALA A 154 -1.87 -20.20 -2.21
CA ALA A 154 -2.35 -19.69 -0.94
C ALA A 154 -1.43 -20.06 0.22
N ILE A 155 -1.41 -19.20 1.24
CA ILE A 155 -0.82 -19.51 2.53
C ILE A 155 -1.75 -20.46 3.29
N ALA A 156 -1.23 -21.59 3.76
CA ALA A 156 -2.01 -22.53 4.58
C ALA A 156 -2.56 -21.82 5.83
N GLY A 157 -3.88 -21.91 6.00
CA GLY A 157 -4.60 -21.26 7.10
C GLY A 157 -4.89 -19.77 6.91
N ALA A 158 -4.40 -19.12 5.84
CA ALA A 158 -4.61 -17.70 5.56
C ALA A 158 -5.18 -17.44 4.15
N THR A 159 -6.14 -18.26 3.73
CA THR A 159 -6.74 -18.16 2.39
C THR A 159 -7.42 -16.81 2.15
N ILE A 160 -8.09 -16.25 3.16
CA ILE A 160 -8.75 -14.93 3.04
C ILE A 160 -7.72 -13.85 2.71
N THR A 161 -6.62 -13.78 3.48
CA THR A 161 -5.53 -12.85 3.23
C THR A 161 -4.91 -13.07 1.85
N SER A 162 -4.59 -14.32 1.50
CA SER A 162 -3.99 -14.67 0.21
C SER A 162 -4.87 -14.26 -0.96
N THR A 163 -6.19 -14.54 -0.89
CA THR A 163 -7.17 -14.15 -1.93
C THR A 163 -7.24 -12.64 -2.07
N ALA A 164 -7.32 -11.93 -0.95
CA ALA A 164 -7.43 -10.47 -0.96
C ALA A 164 -6.17 -9.80 -1.52
N VAL A 165 -4.99 -10.23 -1.07
CA VAL A 165 -3.70 -9.68 -1.55
C VAL A 165 -3.54 -9.94 -3.05
N THR A 166 -3.78 -11.17 -3.51
CA THR A 166 -3.67 -11.51 -4.95
C THR A 166 -4.61 -10.65 -5.80
N ARG A 167 -5.87 -10.49 -5.36
CA ARG A 167 -6.85 -9.61 -6.03
C ARG A 167 -6.40 -8.14 -6.01
N MET A 168 -5.90 -7.64 -4.89
CA MET A 168 -5.41 -6.27 -4.77
C MET A 168 -4.25 -6.03 -5.75
N VAL A 169 -3.28 -6.93 -5.79
CA VAL A 169 -2.14 -6.85 -6.71
C VAL A 169 -2.62 -6.85 -8.16
N LYS A 170 -3.56 -7.73 -8.54
CA LYS A 170 -4.15 -7.72 -9.88
C LYS A 170 -4.77 -6.37 -10.25
N ILE A 171 -5.55 -5.78 -9.36
CA ILE A 171 -6.17 -4.46 -9.56
C ILE A 171 -5.11 -3.37 -9.75
N ALA A 172 -4.00 -3.40 -8.98
CA ALA A 172 -2.91 -2.45 -9.13
C ALA A 172 -2.18 -2.63 -10.45
N VAL A 173 -1.93 -3.87 -10.87
CA VAL A 173 -1.32 -4.21 -12.16
C VAL A 173 -2.17 -3.71 -13.32
N ASP A 174 -3.49 -3.92 -13.28
CA ASP A 174 -4.40 -3.47 -14.32
C ASP A 174 -4.44 -1.92 -14.42
N ALA A 175 -4.45 -1.24 -13.27
CA ALA A 175 -4.40 0.22 -13.23
C ALA A 175 -3.08 0.77 -13.77
N ALA A 176 -1.94 0.16 -13.40
CA ALA A 176 -0.63 0.53 -13.91
C ALA A 176 -0.51 0.31 -15.42
N SER A 177 -0.98 -0.83 -15.91
CA SER A 177 -0.99 -1.15 -17.34
C SER A 177 -1.83 -0.13 -18.14
N SER A 178 -3.00 0.22 -17.62
CA SER A 178 -3.87 1.24 -18.23
C SER A 178 -3.19 2.61 -18.24
N TYR A 179 -2.54 3.00 -17.14
CA TYR A 179 -1.78 4.25 -17.05
C TYR A 179 -0.62 4.28 -18.04
N MET A 180 0.18 3.22 -18.08
CA MET A 180 1.32 3.10 -19.00
C MET A 180 0.87 3.19 -20.46
N SER A 181 -0.21 2.51 -20.83
CA SER A 181 -0.77 2.53 -22.18
C SER A 181 -1.27 3.92 -22.58
N SER A 182 -1.95 4.63 -21.67
CA SER A 182 -2.51 5.96 -21.95
C SER A 182 -1.44 7.05 -22.05
N HIS A 183 -0.26 6.85 -21.44
CA HIS A 183 0.85 7.81 -21.44
C HIS A 183 2.02 7.40 -22.37
N GLY A 184 1.86 6.34 -23.13
CA GLY A 184 2.93 5.83 -24.01
C GLY A 184 4.17 5.37 -23.24
N LEU A 185 3.99 4.99 -21.96
CA LEU A 185 5.01 4.46 -21.08
C LEU A 185 4.93 2.94 -21.13
N GLY A 186 5.77 2.28 -21.85
CA GLY A 186 5.79 0.84 -21.94
C GLY A 186 6.30 0.41 -23.31
N SER A 187 6.96 -0.71 -23.40
CA SER A 187 7.41 -1.22 -24.68
C SER A 187 6.16 -1.45 -25.54
N SER A 188 6.02 -0.67 -26.61
CA SER A 188 5.26 -1.07 -27.79
C SER A 188 5.89 -2.37 -28.28
N GLY A 189 5.53 -3.46 -27.61
CA GLY A 189 5.87 -4.80 -28.00
C GLY A 189 5.11 -5.14 -29.25
N SER A 190 5.81 -5.05 -30.37
CA SER A 190 5.59 -5.80 -31.58
C SER A 190 4.25 -5.61 -32.28
N GLY A 191 4.21 -4.57 -33.11
CA GLY A 191 3.60 -4.74 -34.41
C GLY A 191 4.67 -5.22 -35.38
N ASN A 192 4.73 -6.46 -35.71
CA ASN A 192 4.94 -6.99 -37.05
C ASN A 192 4.97 -8.53 -36.99
#